data_81dd38da8af5a2e3a39f37c26ebc46aa
#
_entry.id   81dd38da8af5a2e3a39f37c26ebc46aa
#
_cell.length_a   1.000
_cell.length_b   1.000
_cell.length_c   1.000
_cell.angle_alpha   90.00
_cell.angle_beta   90.00
_cell.angle_gamma   90.00
#
_symmetry.space_group_name_H-M   'P 1'
#
loop_
_entity.id
_entity.type
_entity.pdbx_description
1 polymer ?
#
loop_
_entity_poly.entity_id
_entity_poly.type
_entity_poly.pdbx_seq_one_letter_code
_entity_poly.pdbx_strand_id
1 'polypeptide(L)'
;GREVFGDENFVGQLAVQINPRGRHLDRFIANTHESIVIFVRDGLNSDCIGGLEKDGRMADEYNRSDSNGPFRLLGLRNRNQSFNPTTRPNLYYPLYVCPTNGAVSLNKDEIFTDTVWPDAPDGTKTCWTWGKEKVAKESDLLVAEKSRDEWRIFRKDYLNKIDGSVAKTMAKSLWTEKEITNDYGRAAV
;
A
#
# COMPACT_ATOMS: atom_id res chain seq x y z
N GLY A 1 31.73 0.49 -1.80
CA GLY A 1 30.60 1.38 -2.10
C GLY A 1 30.51 2.52 -1.09
N ARG A 2 30.26 2.24 0.19
CA ARG A 2 30.06 3.26 1.24
C ARG A 2 31.30 4.15 1.46
N GLU A 3 32.49 3.59 1.37
CA GLU A 3 33.77 4.34 1.46
C GLU A 3 33.96 5.33 0.29
N VAL A 4 33.35 5.07 -0.86
CA VAL A 4 33.49 5.90 -2.06
C VAL A 4 32.36 6.92 -2.18
N PHE A 5 31.14 6.51 -1.85
CA PHE A 5 29.92 7.31 -2.10
C PHE A 5 29.36 7.96 -0.83
N GLY A 6 29.85 7.59 0.36
CA GLY A 6 29.30 8.00 1.65
C GLY A 6 28.10 7.14 2.09
N ASP A 7 27.92 7.00 3.41
CA ASP A 7 26.79 6.26 4.00
C ASP A 7 25.46 6.97 3.77
N GLU A 8 25.46 8.29 3.76
CA GLU A 8 24.31 9.15 3.53
C GLU A 8 23.70 8.99 2.12
N ASN A 9 24.51 8.54 1.17
CA ASN A 9 24.10 8.32 -0.22
C ASN A 9 23.67 6.88 -0.51
N PHE A 10 23.69 6.00 0.50
CA PHE A 10 23.23 4.63 0.36
C PHE A 10 21.69 4.59 0.33
N VAL A 11 21.11 4.10 -0.77
CA VAL A 11 19.66 3.98 -0.94
C VAL A 11 19.16 2.62 -0.49
N GLY A 12 19.84 1.55 -0.93
CA GLY A 12 19.41 0.22 -0.61
C GLY A 12 20.16 -0.86 -1.38
N GLN A 13 19.81 -2.09 -1.01
CA GLN A 13 20.29 -3.30 -1.69
C GLN A 13 19.09 -4.06 -2.22
N LEU A 14 19.18 -4.50 -3.47
CA LEU A 14 18.20 -5.37 -4.11
C LEU A 14 18.76 -6.79 -4.19
N ALA A 15 17.93 -7.78 -3.93
CA ALA A 15 18.19 -9.17 -4.26
C ALA A 15 17.45 -9.53 -5.55
N VAL A 16 18.19 -9.90 -6.58
CA VAL A 16 17.64 -10.23 -7.90
C VAL A 16 17.80 -11.72 -8.14
N GLN A 17 16.68 -12.44 -8.23
CA GLN A 17 16.70 -13.87 -8.49
C GLN A 17 17.06 -14.16 -9.95
N ILE A 18 18.28 -14.60 -10.19
CA ILE A 18 18.78 -14.91 -11.54
C ILE A 18 18.67 -16.38 -11.89
N ASN A 19 18.73 -17.26 -10.90
CA ASN A 19 18.66 -18.70 -11.09
C ASN A 19 17.75 -19.37 -10.03
N PRO A 20 16.43 -19.49 -10.27
CA PRO A 20 15.50 -20.06 -9.29
C PRO A 20 15.83 -21.47 -8.81
N ARG A 21 16.49 -22.26 -9.67
CA ARG A 21 16.85 -23.67 -9.36
C ARG A 21 18.13 -23.80 -8.54
N GLY A 22 18.93 -22.74 -8.44
CA GLY A 22 20.25 -22.77 -7.84
C GLY A 22 21.29 -23.49 -8.70
N ARG A 23 22.53 -23.51 -8.24
CA ARG A 23 23.64 -24.24 -8.87
C ARG A 23 23.94 -25.52 -8.09
N HIS A 24 23.88 -26.68 -8.76
CA HIS A 24 24.15 -27.97 -8.14
C HIS A 24 25.62 -28.15 -7.68
N LEU A 25 26.52 -27.30 -8.17
CA LEU A 25 27.95 -27.37 -7.86
C LEU A 25 28.34 -26.56 -6.64
N ASP A 26 27.42 -25.84 -6.03
CA ASP A 26 27.70 -25.05 -4.81
C ASP A 26 27.82 -26.00 -3.61
N ARG A 27 28.88 -25.80 -2.80
CA ARG A 27 29.27 -26.77 -1.75
C ARG A 27 28.26 -26.90 -0.61
N PHE A 28 27.59 -25.81 -0.22
CA PHE A 28 26.68 -25.78 0.94
C PHE A 28 25.33 -25.21 0.66
N ILE A 29 25.27 -24.04 0.00
CA ILE A 29 24.03 -23.29 -0.29
C ILE A 29 24.06 -22.93 -1.76
N ALA A 30 23.02 -23.35 -2.50
CA ALA A 30 22.87 -23.01 -3.90
C ALA A 30 22.61 -21.50 -4.08
N ASN A 31 23.47 -20.83 -4.83
CA ASN A 31 23.28 -19.42 -5.12
C ASN A 31 22.17 -19.23 -6.16
N THR A 32 21.10 -18.51 -5.75
CA THR A 32 19.90 -18.28 -6.57
C THR A 32 19.75 -16.82 -6.99
N HIS A 33 20.50 -15.90 -6.42
CA HIS A 33 20.33 -14.46 -6.63
C HIS A 33 21.66 -13.71 -6.69
N GLU A 34 21.61 -12.53 -7.25
CA GLU A 34 22.67 -11.52 -7.18
C GLU A 34 22.19 -10.30 -6.42
N SER A 35 23.11 -9.50 -5.92
CA SER A 35 22.82 -8.26 -5.20
C SER A 35 23.16 -7.06 -6.05
N ILE A 36 22.22 -6.11 -6.14
CA ILE A 36 22.44 -4.79 -6.71
C ILE A 36 22.46 -3.79 -5.55
N VAL A 37 23.53 -3.01 -5.46
CA VAL A 37 23.65 -1.95 -4.46
C VAL A 37 23.48 -0.60 -5.13
N ILE A 38 22.60 0.22 -4.58
CA ILE A 38 22.22 1.51 -5.15
C ILE A 38 22.71 2.64 -4.25
N PHE A 39 23.44 3.55 -4.86
CA PHE A 39 23.84 4.83 -4.27
C PHE A 39 23.30 5.97 -5.13
N VAL A 40 23.00 7.09 -4.50
CA VAL A 40 22.63 8.34 -5.17
C VAL A 40 23.71 9.38 -4.97
N ARG A 41 23.72 10.41 -5.79
CA ARG A 41 24.70 11.50 -5.68
C ARG A 41 24.38 12.44 -4.51
N ASP A 42 23.10 12.60 -4.18
CA ASP A 42 22.60 13.45 -3.11
C ASP A 42 21.47 12.71 -2.37
N GLY A 43 21.84 12.04 -1.28
CA GLY A 43 20.94 11.24 -0.45
C GLY A 43 19.93 12.07 0.37
N LEU A 44 20.12 13.38 0.47
CA LEU A 44 19.18 14.28 1.14
C LEU A 44 17.95 14.59 0.30
N ASN A 45 18.03 14.36 -1.02
CA ASN A 45 16.90 14.53 -1.92
C ASN A 45 16.04 13.26 -1.96
N SER A 46 14.86 13.30 -1.31
CA SER A 46 13.90 12.18 -1.24
C SER A 46 13.37 11.75 -2.62
N ASP A 47 13.43 12.62 -3.62
CA ASP A 47 12.90 12.39 -4.97
C ASP A 47 13.96 11.90 -5.97
N CYS A 48 15.17 11.62 -5.49
CA CYS A 48 16.29 11.17 -6.34
C CYS A 48 16.01 9.81 -7.05
N ILE A 49 15.10 8.99 -6.51
CA ILE A 49 14.59 7.78 -7.15
C ILE A 49 13.09 7.92 -7.38
N GLY A 50 12.69 7.98 -8.66
CA GLY A 50 11.28 7.98 -9.03
C GLY A 50 10.58 6.68 -8.69
N GLY A 51 9.27 6.75 -8.43
CA GLY A 51 8.44 5.55 -8.30
C GLY A 51 8.20 4.87 -9.65
N LEU A 52 7.91 3.59 -9.62
CA LEU A 52 7.47 2.80 -10.76
C LEU A 52 5.97 3.04 -11.02
N GLU A 53 5.58 3.16 -12.26
CA GLU A 53 4.16 3.21 -12.62
C GLU A 53 3.47 1.88 -12.30
N LYS A 54 2.21 1.96 -11.87
CA LYS A 54 1.40 0.76 -11.63
C LYS A 54 0.91 0.25 -12.98
N ASP A 55 1.43 -0.88 -13.40
CA ASP A 55 1.11 -1.55 -14.66
C ASP A 55 0.46 -2.92 -14.44
N GLY A 56 -0.05 -3.50 -15.53
CA GLY A 56 -0.52 -4.88 -15.61
C GLY A 56 -1.35 -5.31 -14.39
N ARG A 57 -0.89 -6.33 -13.68
CA ARG A 57 -1.60 -6.91 -12.51
C ARG A 57 -1.91 -5.92 -11.40
N MET A 58 -1.09 -4.87 -11.23
CA MET A 58 -1.37 -3.83 -10.24
C MET A 58 -2.53 -2.94 -10.68
N ALA A 59 -2.68 -2.71 -11.98
CA ALA A 59 -3.82 -1.97 -12.53
C ALA A 59 -5.13 -2.77 -12.41
N ASP A 60 -5.08 -4.10 -12.50
CA ASP A 60 -6.25 -4.98 -12.36
C ASP A 60 -6.92 -4.92 -10.99
N GLU A 61 -6.18 -4.48 -9.95
CA GLU A 61 -6.74 -4.25 -8.62
C GLU A 61 -7.74 -3.07 -8.59
N TYR A 62 -7.67 -2.16 -9.57
CA TYR A 62 -8.52 -0.97 -9.70
C TYR A 62 -9.79 -1.31 -10.49
N ASN A 63 -10.56 -2.25 -9.97
CA ASN A 63 -11.70 -2.88 -10.63
C ASN A 63 -13.03 -2.13 -10.45
N ARG A 64 -13.01 -0.95 -9.84
CA ARG A 64 -14.16 -0.05 -9.68
C ARG A 64 -13.88 1.27 -10.38
N SER A 65 -14.93 1.98 -10.73
CA SER A 65 -14.83 3.29 -11.39
C SER A 65 -15.97 4.21 -10.95
N ASP A 66 -15.66 5.51 -10.84
CA ASP A 66 -16.65 6.58 -10.71
C ASP A 66 -16.23 7.80 -11.57
N SER A 67 -16.83 8.96 -11.34
CA SER A 67 -16.52 10.19 -12.08
C SER A 67 -15.04 10.62 -12.01
N ASN A 68 -14.31 10.19 -10.99
CA ASN A 68 -12.91 10.52 -10.77
C ASN A 68 -11.95 9.45 -11.37
N GLY A 69 -12.51 8.39 -11.97
CA GLY A 69 -11.74 7.34 -12.65
C GLY A 69 -11.70 6.00 -11.93
N PRO A 70 -10.81 5.09 -12.39
CA PRO A 70 -10.65 3.77 -11.78
C PRO A 70 -10.10 3.84 -10.36
N PHE A 71 -10.69 3.06 -9.45
CA PHE A 71 -10.24 2.98 -8.06
C PHE A 71 -10.37 1.57 -7.49
N ARG A 72 -9.68 1.33 -6.38
CA ARG A 72 -9.85 0.17 -5.51
C ARG A 72 -10.24 0.59 -4.10
N LEU A 73 -10.81 -0.32 -3.34
CA LEU A 73 -11.16 -0.09 -1.95
C LEU A 73 -10.08 -0.64 -1.03
N LEU A 74 -9.57 0.21 -0.16
CA LEU A 74 -8.65 -0.14 0.90
C LEU A 74 -9.34 0.03 2.24
N GLY A 75 -9.31 -1.00 3.09
CA GLY A 75 -9.91 -0.93 4.42
C GLY A 75 -9.34 0.23 5.24
N LEU A 76 -10.22 1.02 5.86
CA LEU A 76 -9.80 2.15 6.69
C LEU A 76 -9.28 1.69 8.06
N ARG A 77 -9.76 0.55 8.56
CA ARG A 77 -9.31 -0.05 9.82
C ARG A 77 -7.88 -0.56 9.72
N ASN A 78 -7.05 -0.21 10.70
CA ASN A 78 -5.71 -0.77 10.81
C ASN A 78 -5.79 -2.25 11.24
N ARG A 79 -5.12 -3.13 10.52
CA ARG A 79 -5.09 -4.58 10.81
C ARG A 79 -4.01 -4.96 11.82
N ASN A 80 -3.04 -4.09 12.07
CA ASN A 80 -2.01 -4.33 13.08
C ASN A 80 -2.56 -4.06 14.49
N GLN A 81 -2.68 -5.08 15.30
CA GLN A 81 -3.22 -5.02 16.67
C GLN A 81 -2.34 -4.19 17.62
N SER A 82 -1.09 -3.93 17.28
CA SER A 82 -0.25 -2.99 18.04
C SER A 82 -0.78 -1.55 18.00
N PHE A 83 -1.61 -1.22 17.00
CA PHE A 83 -2.34 0.04 16.91
C PHE A 83 -3.74 -0.12 17.50
N ASN A 84 -3.89 0.26 18.73
CA ASN A 84 -5.11 0.10 19.54
C ASN A 84 -5.40 1.40 20.30
N PRO A 85 -6.55 1.51 21.01
CA PRO A 85 -6.92 2.72 21.74
C PRO A 85 -5.87 3.20 22.77
N THR A 86 -5.09 2.29 23.33
CA THR A 86 -4.03 2.64 24.29
C THR A 86 -2.82 3.26 23.61
N THR A 87 -2.38 2.70 22.48
CA THR A 87 -1.19 3.17 21.76
C THR A 87 -1.47 4.33 20.82
N ARG A 88 -2.73 4.45 20.34
CA ARG A 88 -3.17 5.47 19.37
C ARG A 88 -4.58 6.00 19.72
N PRO A 89 -4.79 6.64 20.86
CA PRO A 89 -6.12 7.06 21.32
C PRO A 89 -6.83 8.00 20.34
N ASN A 90 -6.09 8.88 19.66
CA ASN A 90 -6.64 9.84 18.69
C ASN A 90 -7.15 9.20 17.39
N LEU A 91 -6.84 7.92 17.16
CA LEU A 91 -7.29 7.15 16.00
C LEU A 91 -8.43 6.16 16.34
N TYR A 92 -8.87 6.14 17.60
CA TYR A 92 -10.01 5.36 18.06
C TYR A 92 -11.21 6.29 18.31
N TYR A 93 -12.09 6.38 17.33
CA TYR A 93 -13.28 7.22 17.38
C TYR A 93 -14.37 6.63 16.47
N PRO A 94 -15.65 6.94 16.71
CA PRO A 94 -16.72 6.47 15.85
C PRO A 94 -16.74 7.23 14.52
N LEU A 95 -17.14 6.53 13.47
CA LEU A 95 -17.58 7.09 12.21
C LEU A 95 -19.06 6.75 12.03
N TYR A 96 -19.79 7.60 11.34
CA TYR A 96 -21.22 7.45 11.14
C TYR A 96 -21.50 7.22 9.66
N VAL A 97 -22.41 6.29 9.39
CA VAL A 97 -22.73 5.83 8.06
C VAL A 97 -24.17 6.18 7.71
N CYS A 98 -24.37 6.66 6.50
CA CYS A 98 -25.69 6.79 5.89
C CYS A 98 -26.15 5.40 5.39
N PRO A 99 -27.23 4.82 5.96
CA PRO A 99 -27.66 3.47 5.61
C PRO A 99 -28.10 3.28 4.17
N THR A 100 -28.48 4.36 3.50
CA THR A 100 -29.05 4.32 2.14
C THR A 100 -27.97 4.27 1.05
N ASN A 101 -26.82 4.90 1.27
CA ASN A 101 -25.79 5.05 0.22
C ASN A 101 -24.36 4.73 0.67
N GLY A 102 -24.15 4.41 1.97
CA GLY A 102 -22.83 4.11 2.49
C GLY A 102 -21.89 5.31 2.63
N ALA A 103 -22.38 6.53 2.53
CA ALA A 103 -21.58 7.72 2.82
C ALA A 103 -21.15 7.75 4.27
N VAL A 104 -19.99 8.36 4.55
CA VAL A 104 -19.35 8.35 5.86
C VAL A 104 -19.16 9.77 6.40
N SER A 105 -19.47 9.98 7.67
CA SER A 105 -19.34 11.28 8.36
C SER A 105 -18.67 11.13 9.73
N LEU A 106 -18.07 12.23 10.21
CA LEU A 106 -17.62 12.37 11.61
C LEU A 106 -18.77 12.73 12.56
N ASN A 107 -19.86 13.24 12.03
CA ASN A 107 -20.98 13.72 12.82
C ASN A 107 -22.18 12.80 12.64
N LYS A 108 -22.83 12.48 13.76
CA LYS A 108 -24.11 11.76 13.78
C LYS A 108 -25.25 12.76 13.59
N ASP A 109 -26.16 12.44 12.68
CA ASP A 109 -27.37 13.23 12.43
C ASP A 109 -28.52 12.31 11.95
N GLU A 110 -29.58 12.87 11.40
CA GLU A 110 -30.74 12.15 10.88
C GLU A 110 -30.42 11.30 9.62
N ILE A 111 -29.35 11.62 8.90
CA ILE A 111 -28.89 10.93 7.69
C ILE A 111 -27.84 9.88 8.03
N PHE A 112 -26.87 10.25 8.88
CA PHE A 112 -25.75 9.41 9.30
C PHE A 112 -26.08 8.75 10.64
N THR A 113 -26.92 7.71 10.61
CA THR A 113 -27.50 7.08 11.80
C THR A 113 -26.69 5.93 12.35
N ASP A 114 -26.01 5.17 11.50
CA ASP A 114 -25.32 3.95 11.89
C ASP A 114 -23.91 4.24 12.40
N THR A 115 -23.58 3.74 13.56
CA THR A 115 -22.29 3.99 14.21
C THR A 115 -21.32 2.85 13.96
N VAL A 116 -20.10 3.17 13.49
CA VAL A 116 -19.05 2.18 13.20
C VAL A 116 -17.78 2.53 13.97
N TRP A 117 -17.27 1.57 14.72
CA TRP A 117 -15.99 1.65 15.41
C TRP A 117 -14.91 0.86 14.65
N PRO A 118 -13.61 1.19 14.84
CA PRO A 118 -12.52 0.46 14.19
C PRO A 118 -12.23 -0.90 14.85
N ASP A 119 -13.26 -1.56 15.34
CA ASP A 119 -13.13 -2.84 16.01
C ASP A 119 -13.06 -3.98 14.99
N ALA A 120 -12.28 -5.01 15.30
CA ALA A 120 -12.19 -6.20 14.47
C ALA A 120 -13.45 -7.08 14.67
N PRO A 121 -13.77 -7.95 13.70
CA PRO A 121 -14.94 -8.83 13.81
C PRO A 121 -14.96 -9.77 15.04
N ASP A 122 -13.79 -10.03 15.61
CA ASP A 122 -13.61 -10.82 16.83
C ASP A 122 -13.75 -9.99 18.13
N GLY A 123 -14.09 -8.69 18.00
CA GLY A 123 -14.21 -7.75 19.10
C GLY A 123 -12.89 -7.09 19.52
N THR A 124 -11.76 -7.44 18.89
CA THR A 124 -10.47 -6.79 19.18
C THR A 124 -10.50 -5.32 18.82
N LYS A 125 -10.19 -4.46 19.79
CA LYS A 125 -10.14 -3.01 19.58
C LYS A 125 -8.89 -2.62 18.83
N THR A 126 -9.09 -2.02 17.65
CA THR A 126 -8.02 -1.48 16.80
C THR A 126 -8.21 0.02 16.56
N CYS A 127 -7.60 0.59 15.56
CA CYS A 127 -7.70 2.01 15.24
C CYS A 127 -7.99 2.24 13.76
N TRP A 128 -8.48 3.42 13.41
CA TRP A 128 -8.47 3.86 12.03
C TRP A 128 -7.05 4.16 11.55
N THR A 129 -6.83 4.12 10.25
CA THR A 129 -5.57 4.57 9.62
C THR A 129 -5.54 6.09 9.40
N TRP A 130 -6.70 6.75 9.43
CA TRP A 130 -6.86 8.19 9.27
C TRP A 130 -7.25 8.85 10.58
N GLY A 131 -6.69 10.04 10.84
CA GLY A 131 -7.14 10.92 11.90
C GLY A 131 -8.39 11.72 11.50
N LYS A 132 -9.09 12.29 12.49
CA LYS A 132 -10.32 13.07 12.28
C LYS A 132 -10.16 14.22 11.28
N GLU A 133 -9.02 14.93 11.33
CA GLU A 133 -8.74 16.04 10.41
C GLU A 133 -8.71 15.58 8.95
N LYS A 134 -8.10 14.41 8.69
CA LYS A 134 -8.05 13.84 7.35
C LYS A 134 -9.43 13.39 6.91
N VAL A 135 -10.21 12.75 7.79
CA VAL A 135 -11.59 12.36 7.48
C VAL A 135 -12.45 13.58 7.17
N ALA A 136 -12.30 14.68 7.92
CA ALA A 136 -13.04 15.92 7.67
C ALA A 136 -12.75 16.53 6.29
N LYS A 137 -11.50 16.40 5.80
CA LYS A 137 -11.08 16.96 4.51
C LYS A 137 -11.40 16.06 3.31
N GLU A 138 -11.38 14.74 3.52
CA GLU A 138 -11.40 13.74 2.45
C GLU A 138 -12.54 12.72 2.66
N SER A 139 -13.65 13.13 3.26
CA SER A 139 -14.81 12.25 3.53
C SER A 139 -15.43 11.67 2.26
N ASP A 140 -15.35 12.37 1.13
CA ASP A 140 -15.79 11.95 -0.19
C ASP A 140 -15.01 10.74 -0.75
N LEU A 141 -13.81 10.51 -0.23
CA LEU A 141 -13.02 9.33 -0.51
C LEU A 141 -13.42 8.12 0.35
N LEU A 142 -14.27 8.30 1.36
CA LEU A 142 -14.71 7.21 2.23
C LEU A 142 -16.04 6.63 1.73
N VAL A 143 -16.14 5.32 1.85
CA VAL A 143 -17.36 4.57 1.57
C VAL A 143 -17.51 3.43 2.57
N ALA A 144 -18.73 3.21 3.04
CA ALA A 144 -19.06 2.06 3.85
C ALA A 144 -19.79 1.00 3.03
N GLU A 145 -19.42 -0.26 3.21
CA GLU A 145 -20.10 -1.41 2.61
C GLU A 145 -20.48 -2.42 3.70
N LYS A 146 -21.64 -3.05 3.57
CA LYS A 146 -22.05 -4.13 4.45
C LYS A 146 -21.36 -5.44 4.06
N SER A 147 -20.83 -6.11 5.08
CA SER A 147 -20.30 -7.46 4.96
C SER A 147 -20.87 -8.29 6.10
N ARG A 148 -21.73 -9.25 5.82
CA ARG A 148 -22.43 -10.08 6.84
C ARG A 148 -23.17 -9.23 7.87
N ASP A 149 -23.96 -8.28 7.39
CA ASP A 149 -24.76 -7.32 8.18
C ASP A 149 -23.97 -6.28 9.02
N GLU A 150 -22.63 -6.32 8.97
CA GLU A 150 -21.79 -5.32 9.62
C GLU A 150 -21.24 -4.31 8.61
N TRP A 151 -21.23 -3.04 9.00
CA TRP A 151 -20.59 -1.99 8.23
C TRP A 151 -19.07 -2.09 8.30
N ARG A 152 -18.43 -1.99 7.14
CA ARG A 152 -16.97 -1.83 7.01
C ARG A 152 -16.68 -0.56 6.24
N ILE A 153 -15.75 0.24 6.75
CA ILE A 153 -15.36 1.49 6.12
C ILE A 153 -14.10 1.29 5.31
N PHE A 154 -14.15 1.79 4.08
CA PHE A 154 -13.07 1.75 3.10
C PHE A 154 -12.74 3.16 2.65
N ARG A 155 -11.52 3.31 2.14
CA ARG A 155 -11.11 4.48 1.37
C ARG A 155 -10.94 4.12 -0.10
N LYS A 156 -11.34 5.01 -0.98
CA LYS A 156 -11.07 4.91 -2.41
C LYS A 156 -9.60 5.26 -2.66
N ASP A 157 -8.89 4.37 -3.34
CA ASP A 157 -7.51 4.55 -3.80
C ASP A 157 -7.56 4.59 -5.33
N TYR A 158 -7.41 5.77 -5.93
CA TYR A 158 -7.52 5.95 -7.37
C TYR A 158 -6.23 5.58 -8.08
N LEU A 159 -6.36 4.96 -9.27
CA LEU A 159 -5.23 4.65 -10.15
C LEU A 159 -4.56 5.92 -10.66
N ASN A 160 -5.36 6.92 -11.03
CA ASN A 160 -4.88 8.22 -11.45
C ASN A 160 -5.05 9.22 -10.30
N LYS A 161 -4.09 10.10 -10.12
CA LYS A 161 -4.23 11.22 -9.20
C LYS A 161 -5.06 12.34 -9.84
N ILE A 162 -5.52 13.27 -9.02
CA ILE A 162 -6.32 14.44 -9.46
C ILE A 162 -5.58 15.27 -10.52
N ASP A 163 -4.24 15.30 -10.49
CA ASP A 163 -3.37 15.97 -11.46
C ASP A 163 -3.19 15.21 -12.79
N GLY A 164 -3.87 14.07 -12.94
CA GLY A 164 -3.78 13.21 -14.12
C GLY A 164 -2.56 12.29 -14.14
N SER A 165 -1.65 12.37 -13.16
CA SER A 165 -0.51 11.46 -13.09
C SER A 165 -0.93 10.07 -12.62
N VAL A 166 -0.30 9.02 -13.16
CA VAL A 166 -0.52 7.64 -12.71
C VAL A 166 0.07 7.46 -11.31
N ALA A 167 -0.66 6.78 -10.44
CA ALA A 167 -0.16 6.45 -9.11
C ALA A 167 1.08 5.56 -9.24
N LYS A 168 2.14 5.96 -8.55
CA LYS A 168 3.42 5.25 -8.53
C LYS A 168 3.55 4.37 -7.29
N THR A 169 4.33 3.32 -7.40
CA THR A 169 4.73 2.45 -6.28
C THR A 169 6.24 2.47 -6.12
N MET A 170 6.73 2.18 -4.94
CA MET A 170 8.17 2.01 -4.71
C MET A 170 8.68 0.73 -5.35
N ALA A 171 9.91 0.75 -5.87
CA ALA A 171 10.61 -0.46 -6.26
C ALA A 171 10.75 -1.39 -5.05
N LYS A 172 10.54 -2.69 -5.27
CA LYS A 172 10.75 -3.70 -4.22
C LYS A 172 12.23 -4.03 -4.09
N SER A 173 12.66 -4.41 -2.90
CA SER A 173 14.04 -4.86 -2.66
C SER A 173 14.29 -6.31 -3.08
N LEU A 174 13.26 -7.07 -3.39
CA LEU A 174 13.35 -8.44 -3.90
C LEU A 174 12.69 -8.52 -5.28
N TRP A 175 13.45 -8.93 -6.28
CA TRP A 175 13.01 -9.10 -7.65
C TRP A 175 13.08 -10.58 -8.01
N THR A 176 11.91 -11.15 -8.31
CA THR A 176 11.72 -12.57 -8.63
C THR A 176 10.96 -12.77 -9.93
N GLU A 177 10.81 -11.70 -10.71
CA GLU A 177 10.12 -11.72 -11.98
C GLU A 177 10.85 -12.63 -12.97
N LYS A 178 10.06 -13.42 -13.71
CA LYS A 178 10.58 -14.41 -14.66
C LYS A 178 11.49 -13.80 -15.72
N GLU A 179 11.18 -12.59 -16.12
CA GLU A 179 11.87 -11.82 -17.16
C GLU A 179 13.31 -11.46 -16.79
N ILE A 180 13.64 -11.47 -15.50
CA ILE A 180 14.97 -11.12 -14.98
C ILE A 180 15.89 -12.37 -14.90
N THR A 181 15.32 -13.56 -15.01
CA THR A 181 16.09 -14.79 -14.87
C THR A 181 17.03 -15.02 -16.06
N ASN A 182 18.15 -15.69 -15.80
CA ASN A 182 19.13 -16.03 -16.85
C ASN A 182 18.51 -16.90 -17.99
N ASP A 183 17.55 -17.76 -17.64
CA ASP A 183 16.90 -18.62 -18.64
C ASP A 183 16.04 -17.79 -19.61
N TYR A 184 15.37 -16.75 -19.12
CA TYR A 184 14.59 -15.85 -19.96
C TYR A 184 15.49 -14.95 -20.84
N GLY A 185 16.55 -14.39 -20.27
CA GLY A 185 17.49 -13.56 -21.01
C GLY A 185 18.18 -14.30 -22.16
N ARG A 186 18.44 -15.60 -22.01
CA ARG A 186 18.98 -16.45 -23.10
C ARG A 186 17.97 -16.73 -24.21
N ALA A 187 16.70 -16.75 -23.90
CA ALA A 187 15.63 -16.99 -24.88
C ALA A 187 15.30 -15.71 -25.69
N ALA A 188 15.71 -14.53 -25.22
CA ALA A 188 15.46 -13.24 -25.87
C ALA A 188 16.54 -12.81 -26.88
N VAL A 189 17.64 -13.58 -27.01
CA VAL A 189 18.75 -13.38 -27.97
C VAL A 189 18.64 -14.43 -29.07
#